data_8001b5f7eb78fa4a1fae10d8c106a735
#
_entry.id   8001b5f7eb78fa4a1fae10d8c106a735
#
_cell.length_a   1.000
_cell.length_b   1.000
_cell.length_c   1.000
_cell.angle_alpha   90.00
_cell.angle_beta   90.00
_cell.angle_gamma   90.00
#
_symmetry.space_group_name_H-M   'P 1'
#
loop_
_entity.id
_entity.type
_entity.pdbx_description
1 polymer ?
#
loop_
_entity_poly.entity_id
_entity_poly.type
_entity_poly.pdbx_seq_one_letter_code
_entity_poly.pdbx_strand_id
1 'polypeptide(L)'
;MGAVSVATGMNVPALVVPTATSSTELSTLFLEFGLLILGLGIIARLARRWEMSAVPFYLIAGLLVGEGGLGAVDASDTLVPTLAELGVILLLLLLGLEYSGDELVQTAQRQSRSGLIDLVANSLPGALVGFAFGWGIPGALALAGVTYISSSGIVAQVVRDLRWRRNPETKPVVSVLVLEDLVMAPYLPILTVVLTGTGLVTGLISVSVALVVVAVVIVITLKGDTSFKRFFDASEPVGLLLVVFGAAVAAAGLAGLVQFSPAVAAFLVGLLLTGELAEVARRRLDPLRELLAAIFFVYFGLSTNAADLPAVLLPAAGLALVTIGTKFVTGWFAADTVEGGTISKFRAGALLSARGEFSVIIAGLVAVSGVLPPTFQAFVAAYVLITATAAPFLARWAEPFGWWWEQRPGRVRS
;
A
#
# COMPACT_ATOMS: atom_id res chain seq x y z
N MET A 1 -51.98 -19.36 51.48
CA MET A 1 -51.39 -20.09 50.37
C MET A 1 -50.71 -19.04 49.48
N GLY A 2 -49.42 -18.84 49.67
CA GLY A 2 -48.64 -17.83 48.99
C GLY A 2 -48.03 -18.40 47.71
N ALA A 3 -48.12 -17.65 46.63
CA ALA A 3 -47.38 -17.90 45.40
C ALA A 3 -46.14 -17.03 45.39
N VAL A 4 -44.98 -17.68 45.42
CA VAL A 4 -43.67 -17.05 45.30
C VAL A 4 -43.42 -16.81 43.80
N SER A 5 -43.34 -15.53 43.39
CA SER A 5 -42.92 -15.13 42.06
C SER A 5 -41.40 -14.99 42.07
N VAL A 6 -40.71 -15.90 41.40
CA VAL A 6 -39.28 -15.78 41.10
C VAL A 6 -39.11 -14.98 39.82
N ALA A 7 -38.73 -13.71 39.94
CA ALA A 7 -38.33 -12.87 38.82
C ALA A 7 -36.85 -13.12 38.52
N THR A 8 -36.56 -13.95 37.53
CA THR A 8 -35.24 -14.05 36.91
C THR A 8 -35.09 -12.94 35.89
N GLY A 9 -34.52 -11.80 36.33
CA GLY A 9 -34.11 -10.72 35.46
C GLY A 9 -32.81 -11.05 34.71
N MET A 10 -32.87 -11.78 33.61
CA MET A 10 -31.79 -11.80 32.62
C MET A 10 -32.06 -10.69 31.61
N ASN A 11 -31.32 -9.59 31.75
CA ASN A 11 -31.29 -8.55 30.75
C ASN A 11 -30.49 -9.09 29.54
N VAL A 12 -31.16 -9.76 28.61
CA VAL A 12 -30.60 -10.08 27.31
C VAL A 12 -30.58 -8.77 26.53
N PRO A 13 -29.42 -8.24 26.12
CA PRO A 13 -29.40 -7.04 25.25
C PRO A 13 -30.21 -7.37 24.01
N ALA A 14 -31.23 -6.53 23.76
CA ALA A 14 -32.02 -6.64 22.53
C ALA A 14 -31.08 -6.66 21.35
N LEU A 15 -31.09 -7.74 20.57
CA LEU A 15 -30.47 -7.74 19.24
C LEU A 15 -31.12 -6.56 18.50
N VAL A 16 -30.31 -5.53 18.24
CA VAL A 16 -30.69 -4.45 17.34
C VAL A 16 -30.78 -5.09 15.98
N VAL A 17 -31.99 -5.51 15.60
CA VAL A 17 -32.29 -5.92 14.23
C VAL A 17 -32.14 -4.63 13.41
N PRO A 18 -31.21 -4.54 12.45
CA PRO A 18 -31.11 -3.36 11.61
C PRO A 18 -32.49 -3.15 10.96
N THR A 19 -33.01 -1.92 11.04
CA THR A 19 -34.22 -1.50 10.36
C THR A 19 -34.10 -1.92 8.91
N ALA A 20 -35.04 -2.72 8.43
CA ALA A 20 -35.06 -3.23 7.06
C ALA A 20 -34.94 -2.03 6.11
N THR A 21 -33.81 -1.94 5.40
CA THR A 21 -33.57 -0.97 4.34
C THR A 21 -34.75 -1.05 3.38
N SER A 22 -35.38 0.06 3.04
CA SER A 22 -36.52 0.03 2.13
C SER A 22 -36.09 -0.58 0.77
N SER A 23 -36.98 -1.26 0.08
CA SER A 23 -36.64 -1.87 -1.22
C SER A 23 -36.10 -0.83 -2.22
N THR A 24 -36.49 0.41 -2.07
CA THR A 24 -36.03 1.54 -2.90
C THR A 24 -34.59 1.93 -2.54
N GLU A 25 -34.24 2.00 -1.26
CA GLU A 25 -32.86 2.29 -0.81
C GLU A 25 -31.89 1.20 -1.27
N LEU A 26 -32.28 -0.07 -1.16
CA LEU A 26 -31.45 -1.18 -1.64
C LEU A 26 -31.26 -1.14 -3.17
N SER A 27 -32.29 -0.78 -3.91
CA SER A 27 -32.21 -0.65 -5.38
C SER A 27 -31.30 0.52 -5.78
N THR A 28 -31.34 1.63 -5.05
CA THR A 28 -30.44 2.79 -5.26
C THR A 28 -29.00 2.42 -4.99
N LEU A 29 -28.72 1.74 -3.87
CA LEU A 29 -27.38 1.23 -3.55
C LEU A 29 -26.83 0.30 -4.63
N PHE A 30 -27.64 -0.62 -5.15
CA PHE A 30 -27.21 -1.49 -6.24
C PHE A 30 -26.90 -0.72 -7.53
N LEU A 31 -27.70 0.30 -7.84
CA LEU A 31 -27.46 1.13 -9.01
C LEU A 31 -26.16 1.94 -8.86
N GLU A 32 -25.98 2.61 -7.74
CA GLU A 32 -24.79 3.43 -7.47
C GLU A 32 -23.51 2.57 -7.45
N PHE A 33 -23.54 1.46 -6.72
CA PHE A 33 -22.42 0.52 -6.68
C PHE A 33 -22.14 -0.10 -8.04
N GLY A 34 -23.16 -0.49 -8.78
CA GLY A 34 -23.03 -1.01 -10.14
C GLY A 34 -22.43 0.00 -11.11
N LEU A 35 -22.85 1.27 -11.04
CA LEU A 35 -22.28 2.36 -11.84
C LEU A 35 -20.83 2.66 -11.45
N LEU A 36 -20.49 2.61 -10.16
CA LEU A 36 -19.12 2.74 -9.67
C LEU A 36 -18.23 1.67 -10.30
N ILE A 37 -18.59 0.38 -10.16
CA ILE A 37 -17.79 -0.74 -10.71
C ILE A 37 -17.68 -0.64 -12.24
N LEU A 38 -18.75 -0.29 -12.93
CA LEU A 38 -18.73 -0.09 -14.39
C LEU A 38 -17.76 1.05 -14.78
N GLY A 39 -17.82 2.18 -14.06
CA GLY A 39 -16.91 3.30 -14.26
C GLY A 39 -15.46 2.91 -14.05
N LEU A 40 -15.16 2.17 -12.97
CA LEU A 40 -13.82 1.64 -12.70
C LEU A 40 -13.32 0.73 -13.83
N GLY A 41 -14.20 -0.13 -14.36
CA GLY A 41 -13.87 -1.00 -15.48
C GLY A 41 -13.55 -0.22 -16.77
N ILE A 42 -14.30 0.85 -17.05
CA ILE A 42 -14.05 1.75 -18.19
C ILE A 42 -12.69 2.46 -17.99
N ILE A 43 -12.43 2.99 -16.79
CA ILE A 43 -11.17 3.66 -16.44
C ILE A 43 -9.98 2.70 -16.61
N ALA A 44 -10.07 1.47 -16.08
CA ALA A 44 -9.04 0.45 -16.23
C ALA A 44 -8.75 0.13 -17.71
N ARG A 45 -9.81 0.03 -18.53
CA ARG A 45 -9.67 -0.21 -19.97
C ARG A 45 -8.99 0.96 -20.68
N LEU A 46 -9.33 2.18 -20.32
CA LEU A 46 -8.77 3.41 -20.90
C LEU A 46 -7.30 3.58 -20.51
N ALA A 47 -6.97 3.39 -19.23
CA ALA A 47 -5.60 3.42 -18.72
C ALA A 47 -4.71 2.41 -19.47
N ARG A 48 -5.21 1.18 -19.68
CA ARG A 48 -4.51 0.15 -20.45
C ARG A 48 -4.27 0.57 -21.90
N ARG A 49 -5.21 1.28 -22.53
CA ARG A 49 -5.04 1.79 -23.91
C ARG A 49 -3.91 2.81 -24.02
N TRP A 50 -3.67 3.55 -22.93
CA TRP A 50 -2.59 4.54 -22.84
C TRP A 50 -1.28 3.95 -22.26
N GLU A 51 -1.25 2.63 -22.01
CA GLU A 51 -0.12 1.94 -21.37
C GLU A 51 0.28 2.60 -20.03
N MET A 52 -0.72 2.99 -19.23
CA MET A 52 -0.54 3.62 -17.94
C MET A 52 -1.20 2.79 -16.84
N SER A 53 -0.69 2.93 -15.60
CA SER A 53 -1.37 2.40 -14.42
C SER A 53 -2.76 3.01 -14.26
N ALA A 54 -3.74 2.22 -13.84
CA ALA A 54 -5.09 2.71 -13.55
C ALA A 54 -5.17 3.52 -12.24
N VAL A 55 -4.19 3.38 -11.33
CA VAL A 55 -4.18 4.02 -10.00
C VAL A 55 -4.35 5.54 -10.07
N PRO A 56 -3.56 6.31 -10.86
CA PRO A 56 -3.77 7.74 -10.98
C PRO A 56 -5.17 8.12 -11.45
N PHE A 57 -5.73 7.34 -12.37
CA PHE A 57 -7.06 7.62 -12.91
C PHE A 57 -8.17 7.32 -11.89
N TYR A 58 -8.02 6.30 -11.06
CA TYR A 58 -8.95 6.02 -9.94
C TYR A 58 -8.93 7.15 -8.92
N LEU A 59 -7.75 7.65 -8.55
CA LEU A 59 -7.59 8.80 -7.66
C LEU A 59 -8.26 10.05 -8.23
N ILE A 60 -8.00 10.36 -9.51
CA ILE A 60 -8.62 11.51 -10.20
C ILE A 60 -10.14 11.34 -10.27
N ALA A 61 -10.64 10.16 -10.60
CA ALA A 61 -12.07 9.91 -10.64
C ALA A 61 -12.72 10.15 -9.27
N GLY A 62 -12.11 9.66 -8.19
CA GLY A 62 -12.57 9.92 -6.83
C GLY A 62 -12.57 11.41 -6.48
N LEU A 63 -11.49 12.13 -6.77
CA LEU A 63 -11.38 13.58 -6.57
C LEU A 63 -12.45 14.38 -7.34
N LEU A 64 -12.75 13.97 -8.58
CA LEU A 64 -13.74 14.67 -9.42
C LEU A 64 -15.17 14.42 -8.95
N VAL A 65 -15.47 13.24 -8.43
CA VAL A 65 -16.85 12.84 -8.06
C VAL A 65 -17.14 13.15 -6.59
N GLY A 66 -16.09 13.31 -5.75
CA GLY A 66 -16.19 13.60 -4.32
C GLY A 66 -16.65 15.02 -3.99
N GLU A 67 -16.76 15.33 -2.69
CA GLU A 67 -17.28 16.60 -2.16
C GLU A 67 -16.54 17.85 -2.66
N GLY A 68 -15.22 17.73 -2.87
CA GLY A 68 -14.40 18.83 -3.41
C GLY A 68 -14.50 19.02 -4.92
N GLY A 69 -15.22 18.11 -5.64
CA GLY A 69 -15.43 18.15 -7.07
C GLY A 69 -16.91 18.36 -7.43
N LEU A 70 -17.54 17.35 -8.03
CA LEU A 70 -18.95 17.42 -8.44
C LEU A 70 -19.95 17.20 -7.29
N GLY A 71 -19.48 16.69 -6.14
CA GLY A 71 -20.35 16.36 -4.99
C GLY A 71 -21.42 15.31 -5.32
N ALA A 72 -21.17 14.42 -6.29
CA ALA A 72 -22.14 13.49 -6.78
C ALA A 72 -22.24 12.20 -5.93
N VAL A 73 -21.21 11.90 -5.14
CA VAL A 73 -21.16 10.71 -4.26
C VAL A 73 -20.70 11.16 -2.87
N ASP A 74 -21.47 10.78 -1.86
CA ASP A 74 -21.12 11.01 -0.47
C ASP A 74 -20.16 9.92 0.01
N ALA A 75 -18.96 10.32 0.45
CA ALA A 75 -17.95 9.42 1.00
C ALA A 75 -18.37 8.82 2.37
N SER A 76 -19.41 9.33 2.99
CA SER A 76 -19.89 8.90 4.32
C SER A 76 -20.76 7.63 4.27
N ASP A 77 -21.19 7.17 3.09
CA ASP A 77 -21.91 5.90 2.96
C ASP A 77 -21.04 4.73 3.44
N THR A 78 -21.59 3.86 4.28
CA THR A 78 -20.83 2.81 4.98
C THR A 78 -20.27 1.71 4.09
N LEU A 79 -20.85 1.52 2.90
CA LEU A 79 -20.48 0.42 1.99
C LEU A 79 -19.09 0.66 1.34
N VAL A 80 -18.90 1.82 0.74
CA VAL A 80 -17.65 2.13 0.01
C VAL A 80 -16.43 2.18 0.93
N PRO A 81 -16.47 2.86 2.10
CA PRO A 81 -15.39 2.80 3.09
C PRO A 81 -15.05 1.37 3.54
N THR A 82 -16.08 0.56 3.87
CA THR A 82 -15.87 -0.82 4.31
C THR A 82 -15.18 -1.68 3.23
N LEU A 83 -15.60 -1.55 1.97
CA LEU A 83 -14.96 -2.25 0.86
C LEU A 83 -13.55 -1.74 0.59
N ALA A 84 -13.30 -0.45 0.79
CA ALA A 84 -11.97 0.15 0.69
C ALA A 84 -11.03 -0.41 1.78
N GLU A 85 -11.49 -0.55 3.03
CA GLU A 85 -10.72 -1.18 4.11
C GLU A 85 -10.40 -2.65 3.81
N LEU A 86 -11.39 -3.41 3.31
CA LEU A 86 -11.15 -4.78 2.84
C LEU A 86 -10.14 -4.81 1.69
N GLY A 87 -10.13 -3.80 0.85
CA GLY A 87 -9.12 -3.61 -0.21
C GLY A 87 -7.71 -3.49 0.35
N VAL A 88 -7.51 -2.67 1.38
CA VAL A 88 -6.21 -2.52 2.06
C VAL A 88 -5.79 -3.84 2.73
N ILE A 89 -6.70 -4.50 3.45
CA ILE A 89 -6.46 -5.80 4.08
C ILE A 89 -5.99 -6.82 3.03
N LEU A 90 -6.66 -6.87 1.88
CA LEU A 90 -6.34 -7.81 0.82
C LEU A 90 -5.05 -7.47 0.08
N LEU A 91 -4.77 -6.17 -0.12
CA LEU A 91 -3.49 -5.71 -0.66
C LEU A 91 -2.32 -6.19 0.21
N LEU A 92 -2.41 -6.00 1.53
CA LEU A 92 -1.35 -6.39 2.46
C LEU A 92 -1.27 -7.90 2.66
N LEU A 93 -2.40 -8.61 2.65
CA LEU A 93 -2.41 -10.07 2.67
C LEU A 93 -1.64 -10.64 1.47
N LEU A 94 -1.94 -10.17 0.25
CA LEU A 94 -1.27 -10.67 -0.95
C LEU A 94 0.20 -10.31 -0.97
N LEU A 95 0.56 -9.14 -0.47
CA LEU A 95 1.97 -8.78 -0.28
C LEU A 95 2.67 -9.79 0.64
N GLY A 96 2.05 -10.17 1.76
CA GLY A 96 2.58 -11.21 2.64
C GLY A 96 2.77 -12.57 1.95
N LEU A 97 1.85 -12.94 1.05
CA LEU A 97 1.92 -14.18 0.27
C LEU A 97 3.04 -14.15 -0.82
N GLU A 98 3.56 -12.99 -1.16
CA GLU A 98 4.62 -12.86 -2.19
C GLU A 98 5.98 -13.31 -1.69
N TYR A 99 6.22 -13.29 -0.38
CA TYR A 99 7.54 -13.49 0.18
C TYR A 99 7.64 -14.74 1.04
N SER A 100 8.71 -15.49 0.83
CA SER A 100 9.18 -16.49 1.79
C SER A 100 10.21 -15.87 2.74
N GLY A 101 10.28 -16.39 3.98
CA GLY A 101 11.25 -15.90 4.96
C GLY A 101 12.70 -16.00 4.48
N ASP A 102 13.04 -17.06 3.74
CA ASP A 102 14.39 -17.27 3.19
C ASP A 102 14.72 -16.26 2.10
N GLU A 103 13.78 -15.94 1.22
CA GLU A 103 13.95 -14.91 0.17
C GLU A 103 14.15 -13.53 0.77
N LEU A 104 13.40 -13.18 1.83
CA LEU A 104 13.54 -11.90 2.54
C LEU A 104 14.96 -11.77 3.12
N VAL A 105 15.46 -12.79 3.82
CA VAL A 105 16.79 -12.77 4.43
C VAL A 105 17.89 -12.67 3.37
N GLN A 106 17.83 -13.48 2.31
CA GLN A 106 18.82 -13.44 1.23
C GLN A 106 18.83 -12.09 0.51
N THR A 107 17.65 -11.52 0.24
CA THR A 107 17.51 -10.22 -0.41
C THR A 107 18.07 -9.10 0.46
N ALA A 108 17.74 -9.13 1.76
CA ALA A 108 18.28 -8.16 2.73
C ALA A 108 19.81 -8.21 2.78
N GLN A 109 20.42 -9.38 2.74
CA GLN A 109 21.88 -9.53 2.74
C GLN A 109 22.54 -9.01 1.45
N ARG A 110 21.93 -9.29 0.29
CA ARG A 110 22.52 -8.93 -1.01
C ARG A 110 22.39 -7.44 -1.35
N GLN A 111 21.29 -6.79 -0.95
CA GLN A 111 20.99 -5.41 -1.29
C GLN A 111 20.96 -4.46 -0.09
N SER A 112 21.56 -4.85 1.04
CA SER A 112 21.57 -4.05 2.28
C SER A 112 22.09 -2.62 2.08
N ARG A 113 23.15 -2.47 1.29
CA ARG A 113 23.74 -1.15 0.98
C ARG A 113 22.75 -0.27 0.19
N SER A 114 22.16 -0.81 -0.88
CA SER A 114 21.20 -0.08 -1.72
C SER A 114 19.93 0.23 -0.93
N GLY A 115 19.46 -0.71 -0.10
CA GLY A 115 18.30 -0.52 0.76
C GLY A 115 18.52 0.55 1.83
N LEU A 116 19.71 0.62 2.44
CA LEU A 116 20.04 1.66 3.41
C LEU A 116 20.14 3.05 2.75
N ILE A 117 20.78 3.13 1.58
CA ILE A 117 20.82 4.37 0.78
C ILE A 117 19.40 4.79 0.42
N ASP A 118 18.57 3.87 -0.03
CA ASP A 118 17.19 4.11 -0.36
C ASP A 118 16.40 4.63 0.83
N LEU A 119 16.49 3.95 1.97
CA LEU A 119 15.80 4.35 3.20
C LEU A 119 16.14 5.79 3.59
N VAL A 120 17.44 6.11 3.66
CA VAL A 120 17.87 7.45 4.11
C VAL A 120 17.58 8.52 3.06
N ALA A 121 17.95 8.28 1.80
CA ALA A 121 17.83 9.27 0.74
C ALA A 121 16.37 9.62 0.40
N ASN A 122 15.46 8.67 0.57
CA ASN A 122 14.05 8.89 0.21
C ASN A 122 13.15 9.22 1.42
N SER A 123 13.47 8.77 2.65
CA SER A 123 12.72 9.18 3.84
C SER A 123 13.03 10.61 4.28
N LEU A 124 14.29 11.01 4.18
CA LEU A 124 14.74 12.31 4.70
C LEU A 124 14.04 13.52 4.04
N PRO A 125 13.87 13.60 2.71
CA PRO A 125 13.16 14.72 2.08
C PRO A 125 11.71 14.84 2.57
N GLY A 126 11.00 13.73 2.70
CA GLY A 126 9.63 13.71 3.24
C GLY A 126 9.58 14.18 4.69
N ALA A 127 10.48 13.68 5.55
CA ALA A 127 10.55 14.11 6.94
C ALA A 127 10.81 15.62 7.06
N LEU A 128 11.75 16.16 6.27
CA LEU A 128 12.07 17.59 6.28
C LEU A 128 10.88 18.45 5.84
N VAL A 129 10.16 18.03 4.80
CA VAL A 129 8.94 18.71 4.36
C VAL A 129 7.85 18.64 5.43
N GLY A 130 7.66 17.50 6.12
CA GLY A 130 6.71 17.37 7.22
C GLY A 130 7.00 18.36 8.37
N PHE A 131 8.27 18.53 8.73
CA PHE A 131 8.68 19.56 9.70
C PHE A 131 8.49 20.98 9.17
N ALA A 132 8.82 21.25 7.90
CA ALA A 132 8.68 22.57 7.29
C ALA A 132 7.22 23.04 7.22
N PHE A 133 6.26 22.10 7.05
CA PHE A 133 4.84 22.41 7.13
C PHE A 133 4.30 22.56 8.57
N GLY A 134 5.16 22.36 9.58
CA GLY A 134 4.74 22.44 10.98
C GLY A 134 3.90 21.23 11.45
N TRP A 135 3.91 20.13 10.71
CA TRP A 135 3.16 18.92 11.04
C TRP A 135 3.81 18.08 12.14
N GLY A 136 4.92 18.53 12.70
CA GLY A 136 5.63 17.89 13.81
C GLY A 136 6.13 16.49 13.50
N ILE A 137 6.37 15.70 14.54
CA ILE A 137 6.87 14.31 14.42
C ILE A 137 5.89 13.41 13.64
N PRO A 138 4.56 13.47 13.90
CA PRO A 138 3.61 12.63 13.15
C PRO A 138 3.66 12.88 11.64
N GLY A 139 3.67 14.15 11.22
CA GLY A 139 3.74 14.52 9.81
C GLY A 139 5.08 14.21 9.17
N ALA A 140 6.18 14.45 9.89
CA ALA A 140 7.52 14.11 9.43
C ALA A 140 7.67 12.59 9.22
N LEU A 141 7.21 11.78 10.18
CA LEU A 141 7.25 10.34 10.06
C LEU A 141 6.35 9.87 8.92
N ALA A 142 5.10 10.34 8.84
CA ALA A 142 4.17 9.95 7.79
C ALA A 142 4.72 10.28 6.39
N LEU A 143 5.21 11.51 6.15
CA LEU A 143 5.82 11.85 4.86
C LEU A 143 7.12 11.10 4.58
N ALA A 144 7.92 10.77 5.59
CA ALA A 144 9.08 9.90 5.43
C ALA A 144 8.69 8.56 4.79
N GLY A 145 7.64 7.91 5.29
CA GLY A 145 7.13 6.68 4.72
C GLY A 145 6.53 6.86 3.34
N VAL A 146 5.73 7.91 3.13
CA VAL A 146 5.12 8.24 1.84
C VAL A 146 6.18 8.39 0.74
N THR A 147 7.29 9.04 1.05
CA THR A 147 8.36 9.31 0.08
C THR A 147 9.35 8.16 -0.06
N TYR A 148 9.46 7.30 0.93
CA TYR A 148 10.35 6.14 0.92
C TYR A 148 9.85 5.04 -0.03
N ILE A 149 8.61 4.59 0.14
CA ILE A 149 8.08 3.39 -0.50
C ILE A 149 7.76 3.62 -1.98
N SER A 150 8.23 2.72 -2.84
CA SER A 150 7.91 2.69 -4.27
C SER A 150 6.66 1.84 -4.53
N SER A 151 6.02 2.04 -5.69
CA SER A 151 4.86 1.23 -6.09
C SER A 151 5.29 0.00 -6.86
N SER A 152 5.19 -1.17 -6.22
CA SER A 152 5.45 -2.46 -6.86
C SER A 152 4.49 -2.74 -8.03
N GLY A 153 3.23 -2.32 -7.91
CA GLY A 153 2.22 -2.47 -8.97
C GLY A 153 2.58 -1.70 -10.24
N ILE A 154 2.96 -0.42 -10.10
CA ILE A 154 3.37 0.42 -11.26
C ILE A 154 4.68 -0.10 -11.85
N VAL A 155 5.66 -0.46 -11.04
CA VAL A 155 6.93 -1.05 -11.51
C VAL A 155 6.66 -2.31 -12.33
N ALA A 156 5.87 -3.25 -11.81
CA ALA A 156 5.53 -4.48 -12.52
C ALA A 156 4.81 -4.22 -13.85
N GLN A 157 3.95 -3.19 -13.90
CA GLN A 157 3.30 -2.79 -15.14
C GLN A 157 4.29 -2.22 -16.15
N VAL A 158 5.12 -1.26 -15.76
CA VAL A 158 6.14 -0.64 -16.65
C VAL A 158 7.10 -1.69 -17.20
N VAL A 159 7.55 -2.63 -16.34
CA VAL A 159 8.40 -3.76 -16.74
C VAL A 159 7.72 -4.65 -17.79
N ARG A 160 6.39 -4.88 -17.66
CA ARG A 160 5.62 -5.64 -18.66
C ARG A 160 5.48 -4.87 -19.98
N ASP A 161 5.10 -3.61 -19.91
CA ASP A 161 4.78 -2.78 -21.07
C ASP A 161 6.01 -2.49 -21.91
N LEU A 162 7.15 -2.24 -21.28
CA LEU A 162 8.45 -2.04 -21.94
C LEU A 162 9.21 -3.34 -22.24
N ARG A 163 8.67 -4.51 -21.86
CA ARG A 163 9.27 -5.84 -22.02
C ARG A 163 10.63 -6.00 -21.32
N TRP A 164 10.83 -5.30 -20.19
CA TRP A 164 12.09 -5.29 -19.43
C TRP A 164 12.25 -6.47 -18.46
N ARG A 165 11.36 -7.45 -18.51
CA ARG A 165 11.38 -8.60 -17.58
C ARG A 165 12.71 -9.38 -17.54
N ARG A 166 13.46 -9.38 -18.64
CA ARG A 166 14.76 -10.06 -18.76
C ARG A 166 15.96 -9.13 -18.62
N ASN A 167 15.75 -7.86 -18.41
CA ASN A 167 16.82 -6.88 -18.27
C ASN A 167 17.57 -7.10 -16.94
N PRO A 168 18.89 -6.85 -16.92
CA PRO A 168 19.74 -7.14 -15.76
C PRO A 168 19.33 -6.36 -14.51
N GLU A 169 18.85 -5.12 -14.65
CA GLU A 169 18.42 -4.27 -13.56
C GLU A 169 17.10 -4.71 -12.90
N THR A 170 16.29 -5.52 -13.56
CA THR A 170 14.95 -5.88 -13.04
C THR A 170 15.03 -6.63 -11.72
N LYS A 171 15.97 -7.58 -11.58
CA LYS A 171 16.15 -8.31 -10.32
C LYS A 171 16.59 -7.42 -9.17
N PRO A 172 17.64 -6.56 -9.28
CA PRO A 172 17.97 -5.58 -8.24
C PRO A 172 16.82 -4.65 -7.88
N VAL A 173 16.05 -4.14 -8.85
CA VAL A 173 14.88 -3.29 -8.60
C VAL A 173 13.86 -4.02 -7.75
N VAL A 174 13.48 -5.26 -8.13
CA VAL A 174 12.56 -6.08 -7.32
C VAL A 174 13.12 -6.32 -5.91
N SER A 175 14.45 -6.54 -5.78
CA SER A 175 15.07 -6.71 -4.46
C SER A 175 14.98 -5.45 -3.60
N VAL A 176 15.09 -4.25 -4.18
CA VAL A 176 14.88 -2.99 -3.45
C VAL A 176 13.43 -2.86 -3.01
N LEU A 177 12.45 -3.15 -3.88
CA LEU A 177 11.03 -3.14 -3.51
C LEU A 177 10.74 -4.09 -2.35
N VAL A 178 11.31 -5.31 -2.36
CA VAL A 178 11.19 -6.27 -1.24
C VAL A 178 11.73 -5.69 0.06
N LEU A 179 12.86 -4.97 0.01
CA LEU A 179 13.43 -4.32 1.20
C LEU A 179 12.56 -3.16 1.70
N GLU A 180 12.01 -2.37 0.78
CA GLU A 180 11.06 -1.31 1.12
C GLU A 180 9.84 -1.90 1.85
N ASP A 181 9.26 -2.97 1.33
CA ASP A 181 8.11 -3.66 1.94
C ASP A 181 8.47 -4.26 3.31
N LEU A 182 9.67 -4.84 3.44
CA LEU A 182 10.15 -5.37 4.71
C LEU A 182 10.29 -4.29 5.78
N VAL A 183 10.73 -3.08 5.42
CA VAL A 183 10.80 -1.94 6.33
C VAL A 183 9.40 -1.42 6.68
N MET A 184 8.44 -1.51 5.76
CA MET A 184 7.06 -1.10 6.05
C MET A 184 6.39 -1.95 7.11
N ALA A 185 6.75 -3.21 7.26
CA ALA A 185 6.17 -4.10 8.27
C ALA A 185 6.33 -3.57 9.72
N PRO A 186 7.51 -3.17 10.21
CA PRO A 186 7.67 -2.49 11.50
C PRO A 186 7.26 -1.01 11.46
N TYR A 187 7.37 -0.33 10.32
CA TYR A 187 7.09 1.09 10.20
C TYR A 187 5.61 1.44 10.42
N LEU A 188 4.68 0.69 9.84
CA LEU A 188 3.25 0.98 9.96
C LEU A 188 2.75 0.91 11.43
N PRO A 189 3.10 -0.10 12.24
CA PRO A 189 2.82 -0.09 13.67
C PRO A 189 3.42 1.11 14.41
N ILE A 190 4.68 1.47 14.13
CA ILE A 190 5.32 2.63 14.73
C ILE A 190 4.57 3.91 14.39
N LEU A 191 4.22 4.09 13.12
CA LEU A 191 3.42 5.23 12.68
C LEU A 191 2.07 5.28 13.40
N THR A 192 1.36 4.15 13.50
CA THR A 192 0.06 4.07 14.19
C THR A 192 0.17 4.51 15.64
N VAL A 193 1.20 4.08 16.37
CA VAL A 193 1.45 4.50 17.75
C VAL A 193 1.70 6.02 17.85
N VAL A 194 2.48 6.58 16.94
CA VAL A 194 2.75 8.02 16.91
C VAL A 194 1.48 8.82 16.59
N LEU A 195 0.62 8.30 15.72
CA LEU A 195 -0.64 8.93 15.36
C LEU A 195 -1.69 8.84 16.46
N THR A 196 -1.76 7.74 17.22
CA THR A 196 -2.74 7.57 18.30
C THR A 196 -2.40 8.40 19.55
N GLY A 197 -1.18 8.93 19.65
CA GLY A 197 -0.76 9.74 20.80
C GLY A 197 -0.76 8.96 22.12
N THR A 198 -0.81 7.62 22.05
CA THR A 198 -0.70 6.75 23.23
C THR A 198 0.64 7.01 23.89
N GLY A 199 0.64 7.28 25.20
CA GLY A 199 1.85 7.68 25.93
C GLY A 199 3.05 6.76 25.67
N LEU A 200 4.28 7.27 25.84
CA LEU A 200 5.53 6.58 25.50
C LEU A 200 5.58 5.11 25.96
N VAL A 201 5.04 4.80 27.14
CA VAL A 201 5.04 3.44 27.70
C VAL A 201 4.12 2.53 26.89
N THR A 202 2.87 2.95 26.64
CA THR A 202 1.91 2.18 25.85
C THR A 202 2.39 2.05 24.40
N GLY A 203 2.96 3.11 23.84
CA GLY A 203 3.56 3.11 22.53
C GLY A 203 4.73 2.12 22.41
N LEU A 204 5.67 2.13 23.36
CA LEU A 204 6.79 1.16 23.38
C LEU A 204 6.28 -0.28 23.52
N ILE A 205 5.27 -0.52 24.37
CA ILE A 205 4.68 -1.85 24.50
C ILE A 205 4.05 -2.29 23.16
N SER A 206 3.26 -1.44 22.53
CA SER A 206 2.59 -1.76 21.24
C SER A 206 3.62 -2.05 20.14
N VAL A 207 4.66 -1.22 20.03
CA VAL A 207 5.75 -1.45 19.05
C VAL A 207 6.51 -2.74 19.38
N SER A 208 6.81 -2.99 20.67
CA SER A 208 7.52 -4.21 21.09
C SER A 208 6.69 -5.45 20.78
N VAL A 209 5.38 -5.43 21.08
CA VAL A 209 4.46 -6.51 20.75
C VAL A 209 4.41 -6.73 19.23
N ALA A 210 4.30 -5.65 18.44
CA ALA A 210 4.32 -5.73 16.98
C ALA A 210 5.61 -6.38 16.47
N LEU A 211 6.77 -5.92 16.94
CA LEU A 211 8.07 -6.48 16.55
C LEU A 211 8.23 -7.95 16.97
N VAL A 212 7.75 -8.31 18.17
CA VAL A 212 7.74 -9.71 18.64
C VAL A 212 6.83 -10.56 17.76
N VAL A 213 5.63 -10.09 17.43
CA VAL A 213 4.70 -10.82 16.55
C VAL A 213 5.33 -11.00 15.16
N VAL A 214 5.90 -9.96 14.57
CA VAL A 214 6.62 -10.05 13.29
C VAL A 214 7.78 -11.06 13.38
N ALA A 215 8.61 -10.95 14.43
CA ALA A 215 9.75 -11.86 14.62
C ALA A 215 9.27 -13.32 14.80
N VAL A 216 8.22 -13.56 15.57
CA VAL A 216 7.64 -14.89 15.77
C VAL A 216 7.11 -15.46 14.46
N VAL A 217 6.39 -14.66 13.67
CA VAL A 217 5.89 -15.05 12.35
C VAL A 217 7.05 -15.43 11.43
N ILE A 218 8.08 -14.59 11.35
CA ILE A 218 9.29 -14.88 10.56
C ILE A 218 9.95 -16.18 11.03
N VAL A 219 10.12 -16.39 12.34
CA VAL A 219 10.72 -17.61 12.90
C VAL A 219 9.89 -18.85 12.59
N ILE A 220 8.55 -18.76 12.68
CA ILE A 220 7.65 -19.88 12.31
C ILE A 220 7.80 -20.20 10.82
N THR A 221 7.84 -19.16 9.97
CA THR A 221 8.01 -19.32 8.52
C THR A 221 9.36 -19.95 8.17
N LEU A 222 10.45 -19.52 8.82
CA LEU A 222 11.80 -20.07 8.63
C LEU A 222 11.93 -21.51 9.12
N LYS A 223 11.23 -21.90 10.19
CA LYS A 223 11.26 -23.28 10.71
C LYS A 223 10.45 -24.26 9.88
N GLY A 224 9.64 -23.79 8.94
CA GLY A 224 8.93 -24.61 7.96
C GLY A 224 7.96 -25.62 8.59
N ASP A 225 7.28 -25.27 9.69
CA ASP A 225 6.43 -26.21 10.43
C ASP A 225 5.32 -26.78 9.55
N THR A 226 5.40 -28.09 9.33
CA THR A 226 4.47 -28.85 8.49
C THR A 226 3.07 -28.98 9.11
N SER A 227 2.91 -28.64 10.39
CA SER A 227 1.63 -28.74 11.08
C SER A 227 0.61 -27.74 10.55
N PHE A 228 1.06 -26.53 10.19
CA PHE A 228 0.20 -25.51 9.59
C PHE A 228 -0.23 -25.89 8.17
N LYS A 229 0.66 -26.51 7.40
CA LYS A 229 0.38 -27.02 6.05
C LYS A 229 -0.67 -28.14 6.02
N ARG A 230 -0.84 -28.88 7.10
CA ARG A 230 -1.85 -29.95 7.21
C ARG A 230 -3.28 -29.45 7.29
N PHE A 231 -3.48 -28.22 7.77
CA PHE A 231 -4.81 -27.62 7.88
C PHE A 231 -5.29 -27.01 6.55
N PHE A 232 -4.37 -26.72 5.65
CA PHE A 232 -4.65 -26.13 4.35
C PHE A 232 -4.42 -27.15 3.25
N ASP A 233 -5.48 -27.53 2.55
CA ASP A 233 -5.39 -28.44 1.40
C ASP A 233 -5.34 -27.62 0.09
N ALA A 234 -4.22 -27.67 -0.62
CA ALA A 234 -4.07 -27.04 -1.93
C ALA A 234 -4.99 -27.66 -2.99
N SER A 235 -5.49 -28.87 -2.75
CA SER A 235 -6.41 -29.56 -3.67
C SER A 235 -7.83 -28.99 -3.66
N GLU A 236 -8.20 -28.19 -2.61
CA GLU A 236 -9.48 -27.49 -2.52
C GLU A 236 -9.32 -25.95 -2.61
N PRO A 237 -9.16 -25.40 -3.83
CA PRO A 237 -8.82 -23.99 -4.01
C PRO A 237 -9.85 -23.00 -3.45
N VAL A 238 -11.14 -23.37 -3.40
CA VAL A 238 -12.19 -22.51 -2.85
C VAL A 238 -12.13 -22.51 -1.32
N GLY A 239 -11.95 -23.66 -0.70
CA GLY A 239 -11.77 -23.80 0.74
C GLY A 239 -10.54 -23.00 1.21
N LEU A 240 -9.42 -23.15 0.52
CA LEU A 240 -8.18 -22.41 0.79
C LEU A 240 -8.41 -20.88 0.70
N LEU A 241 -9.06 -20.39 -0.36
CA LEU A 241 -9.39 -18.98 -0.52
C LEU A 241 -10.20 -18.43 0.67
N LEU A 242 -11.28 -19.14 1.03
CA LEU A 242 -12.17 -18.70 2.12
C LEU A 242 -11.45 -18.69 3.47
N VAL A 243 -10.64 -19.72 3.74
CA VAL A 243 -9.90 -19.82 5.00
C VAL A 243 -8.82 -18.73 5.09
N VAL A 244 -8.03 -18.53 4.02
CA VAL A 244 -6.95 -17.52 4.01
C VAL A 244 -7.53 -16.10 4.12
N PHE A 245 -8.54 -15.79 3.33
CA PHE A 245 -9.19 -14.48 3.37
C PHE A 245 -9.91 -14.27 4.71
N GLY A 246 -10.67 -15.26 5.18
CA GLY A 246 -11.36 -15.21 6.47
C GLY A 246 -10.39 -15.04 7.64
N ALA A 247 -9.25 -15.76 7.64
CA ALA A 247 -8.21 -15.62 8.65
C ALA A 247 -7.59 -14.21 8.63
N ALA A 248 -7.33 -13.66 7.45
CA ALA A 248 -6.79 -12.30 7.33
C ALA A 248 -7.77 -11.24 7.85
N VAL A 249 -9.07 -11.33 7.48
CA VAL A 249 -10.10 -10.40 7.95
C VAL A 249 -10.32 -10.56 9.46
N ALA A 250 -10.35 -11.79 9.98
CA ALA A 250 -10.46 -12.03 11.43
C ALA A 250 -9.26 -11.49 12.20
N ALA A 251 -8.03 -11.72 11.69
CA ALA A 251 -6.81 -11.17 12.28
C ALA A 251 -6.82 -9.64 12.26
N ALA A 252 -7.25 -9.03 11.16
CA ALA A 252 -7.41 -7.59 11.03
C ALA A 252 -8.42 -7.04 12.05
N GLY A 253 -9.58 -7.70 12.21
CA GLY A 253 -10.58 -7.34 13.22
C GLY A 253 -10.04 -7.44 14.65
N LEU A 254 -9.36 -8.55 14.99
CA LEU A 254 -8.72 -8.73 16.30
C LEU A 254 -7.64 -7.67 16.54
N ALA A 255 -6.84 -7.35 15.52
CA ALA A 255 -5.83 -6.30 15.59
C ALA A 255 -6.46 -4.94 15.92
N GLY A 256 -7.57 -4.58 15.26
CA GLY A 256 -8.32 -3.35 15.52
C GLY A 256 -8.83 -3.27 16.98
N LEU A 257 -9.29 -4.39 17.55
CA LEU A 257 -9.74 -4.44 18.96
C LEU A 257 -8.61 -4.13 19.96
N VAL A 258 -7.36 -4.44 19.62
CA VAL A 258 -6.18 -4.17 20.45
C VAL A 258 -5.39 -2.94 19.99
N GLN A 259 -6.00 -2.09 19.15
CA GLN A 259 -5.39 -0.89 18.58
C GLN A 259 -4.10 -1.16 17.78
N PHE A 260 -4.01 -2.32 17.19
CA PHE A 260 -2.96 -2.68 16.25
C PHE A 260 -3.45 -2.49 14.82
N SER A 261 -2.54 -2.24 13.88
CA SER A 261 -2.92 -2.02 12.47
C SER A 261 -3.57 -3.26 11.83
N PRO A 262 -4.84 -3.19 11.40
CA PRO A 262 -5.52 -4.29 10.70
C PRO A 262 -4.77 -4.75 9.44
N ALA A 263 -4.22 -3.79 8.71
CA ALA A 263 -3.48 -4.02 7.49
C ALA A 263 -2.19 -4.84 7.74
N VAL A 264 -1.44 -4.51 8.80
CA VAL A 264 -0.25 -5.26 9.20
C VAL A 264 -0.60 -6.67 9.65
N ALA A 265 -1.70 -6.86 10.38
CA ALA A 265 -2.14 -8.20 10.79
C ALA A 265 -2.44 -9.09 9.57
N ALA A 266 -3.09 -8.55 8.54
CA ALA A 266 -3.33 -9.26 7.29
C ALA A 266 -2.03 -9.64 6.56
N PHE A 267 -1.06 -8.72 6.51
CA PHE A 267 0.27 -8.99 5.96
C PHE A 267 0.96 -10.16 6.67
N LEU A 268 0.92 -10.19 8.02
CA LEU A 268 1.51 -11.26 8.81
C LEU A 268 0.85 -12.61 8.56
N VAL A 269 -0.48 -12.65 8.37
CA VAL A 269 -1.19 -13.87 7.96
C VAL A 269 -0.68 -14.35 6.59
N GLY A 270 -0.45 -13.44 5.64
CA GLY A 270 0.14 -13.77 4.36
C GLY A 270 1.53 -14.39 4.47
N LEU A 271 2.40 -13.84 5.33
CA LEU A 271 3.75 -14.36 5.56
C LEU A 271 3.79 -15.78 6.14
N LEU A 272 2.75 -16.21 6.86
CA LEU A 272 2.67 -17.58 7.40
C LEU A 272 2.49 -18.64 6.32
N LEU A 273 1.99 -18.25 5.16
CA LEU A 273 1.75 -19.15 4.03
C LEU A 273 2.94 -19.07 3.07
N THR A 274 3.50 -20.24 2.75
CA THR A 274 4.67 -20.34 1.88
C THR A 274 4.51 -21.43 0.82
N GLY A 275 5.29 -21.36 -0.26
CA GLY A 275 5.33 -22.37 -1.30
C GLY A 275 4.02 -22.46 -2.09
N GLU A 276 3.59 -23.67 -2.43
CA GLU A 276 2.45 -23.94 -3.30
C GLU A 276 1.13 -23.35 -2.74
N LEU A 277 0.93 -23.43 -1.42
CA LEU A 277 -0.26 -22.87 -0.77
C LEU A 277 -0.36 -21.34 -0.96
N ALA A 278 0.75 -20.62 -0.79
CA ALA A 278 0.80 -19.18 -1.02
C ALA A 278 0.48 -18.86 -2.48
N GLU A 279 1.05 -19.61 -3.42
CA GLU A 279 0.84 -19.36 -4.85
C GLU A 279 -0.60 -19.65 -5.30
N VAL A 280 -1.23 -20.72 -4.79
CA VAL A 280 -2.65 -21.03 -5.08
C VAL A 280 -3.56 -19.98 -4.46
N ALA A 281 -3.35 -19.62 -3.19
CA ALA A 281 -4.13 -18.57 -2.51
C ALA A 281 -4.00 -17.24 -3.25
N ARG A 282 -2.79 -16.82 -3.59
CA ARG A 282 -2.51 -15.59 -4.33
C ARG A 282 -3.26 -15.55 -5.66
N ARG A 283 -3.14 -16.59 -6.50
CA ARG A 283 -3.83 -16.64 -7.80
C ARG A 283 -5.35 -16.52 -7.68
N ARG A 284 -5.94 -17.00 -6.59
CA ARG A 284 -7.38 -16.95 -6.36
C ARG A 284 -7.85 -15.63 -5.78
N LEU A 285 -7.02 -14.99 -4.95
CA LEU A 285 -7.33 -13.72 -4.31
C LEU A 285 -6.99 -12.50 -5.20
N ASP A 286 -6.10 -12.65 -6.17
CA ASP A 286 -5.62 -11.55 -7.02
C ASP A 286 -6.75 -10.79 -7.76
N PRO A 287 -7.75 -11.45 -8.39
CA PRO A 287 -8.87 -10.73 -9.00
C PRO A 287 -9.72 -9.93 -7.99
N LEU A 288 -9.88 -10.46 -6.77
CA LEU A 288 -10.62 -9.79 -5.71
C LEU A 288 -9.83 -8.58 -5.20
N ARG A 289 -8.50 -8.70 -5.08
CA ARG A 289 -7.61 -7.59 -4.77
C ARG A 289 -7.74 -6.48 -5.81
N GLU A 290 -7.68 -6.80 -7.10
CA GLU A 290 -7.79 -5.78 -8.16
C GLU A 290 -9.08 -4.99 -8.05
N LEU A 291 -10.20 -5.66 -7.79
CA LEU A 291 -11.50 -5.01 -7.59
C LEU A 291 -11.51 -4.09 -6.36
N LEU A 292 -11.14 -4.65 -5.20
CA LEU A 292 -11.22 -3.91 -3.94
C LEU A 292 -10.15 -2.81 -3.85
N ALA A 293 -8.97 -3.01 -4.45
CA ALA A 293 -7.96 -1.96 -4.56
C ALA A 293 -8.43 -0.79 -5.43
N ALA A 294 -9.14 -1.05 -6.53
CA ALA A 294 -9.73 0.02 -7.34
C ALA A 294 -10.73 0.86 -6.53
N ILE A 295 -11.59 0.20 -5.74
CA ILE A 295 -12.52 0.87 -4.83
C ILE A 295 -11.77 1.69 -3.77
N PHE A 296 -10.71 1.14 -3.19
CA PHE A 296 -9.86 1.85 -2.22
C PHE A 296 -9.26 3.13 -2.80
N PHE A 297 -8.69 3.08 -4.01
CA PHE A 297 -8.10 4.27 -4.63
C PHE A 297 -9.15 5.34 -4.95
N VAL A 298 -10.33 4.93 -5.43
CA VAL A 298 -11.43 5.90 -5.65
C VAL A 298 -11.91 6.47 -4.33
N TYR A 299 -12.09 5.65 -3.30
CA TYR A 299 -12.50 6.12 -1.97
C TYR A 299 -11.50 7.12 -1.39
N PHE A 300 -10.20 6.86 -1.53
CA PHE A 300 -9.18 7.82 -1.12
C PHE A 300 -9.30 9.15 -1.88
N GLY A 301 -9.58 9.10 -3.18
CA GLY A 301 -9.87 10.30 -3.97
C GLY A 301 -11.15 11.00 -3.51
N LEU A 302 -12.23 10.26 -3.26
CA LEU A 302 -13.52 10.78 -2.76
C LEU A 302 -13.36 11.51 -1.42
N SER A 303 -12.59 10.93 -0.49
CA SER A 303 -12.33 11.47 0.84
C SER A 303 -11.30 12.61 0.85
N THR A 304 -10.68 12.91 -0.29
CA THR A 304 -9.71 14.01 -0.43
C THR A 304 -10.40 15.24 -0.95
N ASN A 305 -10.27 16.37 -0.22
CA ASN A 305 -10.85 17.63 -0.68
C ASN A 305 -10.05 18.20 -1.85
N ALA A 306 -10.64 18.21 -3.04
CA ALA A 306 -10.01 18.73 -4.26
C ALA A 306 -9.71 20.25 -4.17
N ALA A 307 -10.42 21.00 -3.32
CA ALA A 307 -10.18 22.43 -3.12
C ALA A 307 -8.83 22.73 -2.43
N ASP A 308 -8.27 21.75 -1.70
CA ASP A 308 -6.96 21.90 -1.04
C ASP A 308 -5.78 21.63 -1.99
N LEU A 309 -6.01 21.00 -3.16
CA LEU A 309 -4.96 20.65 -4.12
C LEU A 309 -4.15 21.85 -4.63
N PRO A 310 -4.75 22.99 -5.02
CA PRO A 310 -3.97 24.11 -5.53
C PRO A 310 -2.92 24.63 -4.54
N ALA A 311 -3.22 24.61 -3.23
CA ALA A 311 -2.31 25.06 -2.19
C ALA A 311 -1.10 24.15 -2.01
N VAL A 312 -1.27 22.83 -2.23
CA VAL A 312 -0.24 21.83 -1.99
C VAL A 312 0.46 21.34 -3.26
N LEU A 313 -0.06 21.67 -4.44
CA LEU A 313 0.43 21.15 -5.72
C LEU A 313 1.91 21.50 -5.97
N LEU A 314 2.28 22.77 -5.75
CA LEU A 314 3.65 23.24 -6.00
C LEU A 314 4.65 22.60 -5.02
N PRO A 315 4.43 22.58 -3.69
CA PRO A 315 5.33 21.88 -2.77
C PRO A 315 5.35 20.35 -2.97
N ALA A 316 4.22 19.74 -3.34
CA ALA A 316 4.17 18.31 -3.69
C ALA A 316 5.00 18.02 -4.96
N ALA A 317 4.92 18.86 -5.97
CA ALA A 317 5.75 18.77 -7.18
C ALA A 317 7.25 18.95 -6.88
N GLY A 318 7.58 19.90 -6.01
CA GLY A 318 8.96 20.09 -5.53
C GLY A 318 9.50 18.86 -4.82
N LEU A 319 8.71 18.27 -3.91
CA LEU A 319 9.09 17.04 -3.22
C LEU A 319 9.18 15.86 -4.19
N ALA A 320 8.27 15.75 -5.16
CA ALA A 320 8.31 14.71 -6.19
C ALA A 320 9.60 14.80 -7.01
N LEU A 321 10.01 15.99 -7.42
CA LEU A 321 11.25 16.21 -8.17
C LEU A 321 12.48 15.76 -7.35
N VAL A 322 12.54 16.13 -6.08
CA VAL A 322 13.63 15.72 -5.19
C VAL A 322 13.66 14.21 -5.02
N THR A 323 12.52 13.60 -4.73
CA THR A 323 12.45 12.14 -4.47
C THR A 323 12.61 11.30 -5.74
N ILE A 324 12.22 11.78 -6.91
CA ILE A 324 12.60 11.18 -8.18
C ILE A 324 14.14 11.19 -8.30
N GLY A 325 14.79 12.32 -8.05
CA GLY A 325 16.26 12.42 -8.08
C GLY A 325 16.94 11.44 -7.12
N THR A 326 16.46 11.33 -5.88
CA THR A 326 17.00 10.38 -4.89
C THR A 326 16.76 8.92 -5.28
N LYS A 327 15.65 8.60 -5.97
CA LYS A 327 15.42 7.25 -6.52
C LYS A 327 16.37 6.93 -7.70
N PHE A 328 16.78 7.91 -8.47
CA PHE A 328 17.86 7.68 -9.43
C PHE A 328 19.19 7.38 -8.73
N VAL A 329 19.48 7.99 -7.57
CA VAL A 329 20.63 7.60 -6.74
C VAL A 329 20.49 6.16 -6.25
N THR A 330 19.33 5.77 -5.70
CA THR A 330 19.06 4.38 -5.32
C THR A 330 19.25 3.41 -6.49
N GLY A 331 18.66 3.71 -7.64
CA GLY A 331 18.78 2.89 -8.85
C GLY A 331 20.22 2.75 -9.34
N TRP A 332 21.03 3.82 -9.18
CA TRP A 332 22.46 3.78 -9.50
C TRP A 332 23.20 2.74 -8.66
N PHE A 333 22.97 2.72 -7.36
CA PHE A 333 23.60 1.74 -6.47
C PHE A 333 23.01 0.34 -6.60
N ALA A 334 21.69 0.23 -6.81
CA ALA A 334 21.03 -1.05 -6.97
C ALA A 334 21.50 -1.80 -8.21
N ALA A 335 21.68 -1.09 -9.32
CA ALA A 335 22.15 -1.66 -10.58
C ALA A 335 23.68 -1.61 -10.78
N ASP A 336 24.46 -1.25 -9.76
CA ASP A 336 25.92 -1.16 -9.86
C ASP A 336 26.59 -2.52 -10.02
N THR A 337 25.96 -3.58 -9.56
CA THR A 337 26.50 -4.95 -9.54
C THR A 337 26.08 -5.79 -10.76
N VAL A 338 25.29 -5.22 -11.69
CA VAL A 338 24.76 -5.97 -12.84
C VAL A 338 25.33 -5.43 -14.16
N GLU A 339 25.36 -6.31 -15.15
CA GLU A 339 25.72 -5.96 -16.52
C GLU A 339 24.68 -4.99 -17.11
N GLY A 340 25.13 -4.06 -17.97
CA GLY A 340 24.25 -3.08 -18.63
C GLY A 340 24.64 -1.62 -18.40
N GLY A 341 25.65 -1.37 -17.59
CA GLY A 341 26.28 -0.04 -17.46
C GLY A 341 25.33 1.06 -16.98
N THR A 342 25.53 2.25 -17.50
CA THR A 342 24.76 3.44 -17.11
C THR A 342 23.28 3.33 -17.45
N ILE A 343 22.94 2.65 -18.55
CA ILE A 343 21.55 2.48 -18.99
C ILE A 343 20.74 1.72 -17.95
N SER A 344 21.27 0.60 -17.43
CA SER A 344 20.61 -0.17 -16.36
C SER A 344 20.39 0.66 -15.09
N LYS A 345 21.34 1.55 -14.74
CA LYS A 345 21.23 2.47 -13.60
C LYS A 345 20.09 3.47 -13.76
N PHE A 346 19.96 4.07 -14.97
CA PHE A 346 18.86 4.99 -15.27
C PHE A 346 17.51 4.29 -15.31
N ARG A 347 17.41 3.09 -15.90
CA ARG A 347 16.18 2.30 -15.90
C ARG A 347 15.76 1.92 -14.49
N ALA A 348 16.70 1.48 -13.65
CA ALA A 348 16.42 1.16 -12.24
C ALA A 348 15.87 2.36 -11.47
N GLY A 349 16.50 3.54 -11.61
CA GLY A 349 16.04 4.77 -10.98
C GLY A 349 14.65 5.20 -11.46
N ALA A 350 14.38 5.11 -12.76
CA ALA A 350 13.08 5.42 -13.35
C ALA A 350 11.98 4.48 -12.83
N LEU A 351 12.25 3.17 -12.74
CA LEU A 351 11.32 2.19 -12.20
C LEU A 351 10.97 2.50 -10.74
N LEU A 352 11.97 2.75 -9.89
CA LEU A 352 11.79 3.03 -8.47
C LEU A 352 11.14 4.40 -8.19
N SER A 353 10.98 5.29 -9.19
CA SER A 353 10.41 6.62 -9.01
C SER A 353 8.91 6.63 -8.73
N ALA A 354 8.18 5.55 -9.07
CA ALA A 354 6.74 5.46 -8.90
C ALA A 354 6.34 5.38 -7.42
N ARG A 355 5.33 6.14 -7.02
CA ARG A 355 4.64 6.00 -5.73
C ARG A 355 3.22 5.51 -5.98
N GLY A 356 2.62 4.84 -4.98
CA GLY A 356 1.31 4.21 -5.17
C GLY A 356 0.61 3.84 -3.87
N GLU A 357 0.20 2.59 -3.81
CA GLU A 357 -0.70 2.04 -2.80
C GLU A 357 -0.29 2.33 -1.36
N PHE A 358 0.97 2.10 -1.00
CA PHE A 358 1.43 2.33 0.37
C PHE A 358 1.44 3.80 0.79
N SER A 359 1.80 4.70 -0.12
CA SER A 359 1.75 6.13 0.16
C SER A 359 0.30 6.57 0.46
N VAL A 360 -0.67 6.01 -0.26
CA VAL A 360 -2.11 6.26 -0.05
C VAL A 360 -2.61 5.62 1.25
N ILE A 361 -2.16 4.39 1.57
CA ILE A 361 -2.48 3.71 2.84
C ILE A 361 -1.98 4.54 4.03
N ILE A 362 -0.74 5.06 3.99
CA ILE A 362 -0.20 5.94 5.02
C ILE A 362 -1.07 7.18 5.18
N ALA A 363 -1.47 7.82 4.07
CA ALA A 363 -2.34 8.99 4.13
C ALA A 363 -3.73 8.67 4.69
N GLY A 364 -4.28 7.51 4.38
CA GLY A 364 -5.53 7.00 4.96
C GLY A 364 -5.43 6.81 6.47
N LEU A 365 -4.35 6.19 6.97
CA LEU A 365 -4.10 6.03 8.41
C LEU A 365 -4.01 7.38 9.13
N VAL A 366 -3.34 8.35 8.51
CA VAL A 366 -3.26 9.73 9.03
C VAL A 366 -4.65 10.37 9.07
N ALA A 367 -5.43 10.25 8.01
CA ALA A 367 -6.78 10.83 7.93
C ALA A 367 -7.70 10.27 9.03
N VAL A 368 -7.70 8.94 9.22
CA VAL A 368 -8.49 8.28 10.27
C VAL A 368 -8.05 8.72 11.68
N SER A 369 -6.76 8.99 11.89
CA SER A 369 -6.26 9.44 13.20
C SER A 369 -6.69 10.86 13.59
N GLY A 370 -7.04 11.71 12.63
CA GLY A 370 -7.38 13.12 12.84
C GLY A 370 -6.25 13.98 13.39
N VAL A 371 -5.02 13.50 13.47
CA VAL A 371 -3.86 14.21 14.06
C VAL A 371 -3.31 15.29 13.14
N LEU A 372 -3.37 15.06 11.84
CA LEU A 372 -2.90 16.02 10.84
C LEU A 372 -4.07 16.69 10.10
N PRO A 373 -3.85 17.89 9.57
CA PRO A 373 -4.90 18.59 8.84
C PRO A 373 -5.27 17.87 7.52
N PRO A 374 -6.49 18.07 6.99
CA PRO A 374 -6.93 17.48 5.71
C PRO A 374 -6.00 17.79 4.53
N THR A 375 -5.28 18.90 4.58
CA THR A 375 -4.27 19.29 3.58
C THR A 375 -3.14 18.26 3.44
N PHE A 376 -2.86 17.44 4.47
CA PHE A 376 -1.91 16.34 4.38
C PHE A 376 -2.36 15.30 3.35
N GLN A 377 -3.64 14.91 3.38
CA GLN A 377 -4.20 13.94 2.45
C GLN A 377 -4.16 14.47 1.01
N ALA A 378 -4.55 15.74 0.81
CA ALA A 378 -4.46 16.42 -0.48
C ALA A 378 -2.99 16.48 -0.99
N PHE A 379 -2.03 16.74 -0.09
CA PHE A 379 -0.61 16.77 -0.42
C PHE A 379 -0.13 15.40 -0.93
N VAL A 380 -0.46 14.33 -0.21
CA VAL A 380 -0.08 12.96 -0.61
C VAL A 380 -0.77 12.56 -1.91
N ALA A 381 -2.06 12.91 -2.10
CA ALA A 381 -2.77 12.65 -3.35
C ALA A 381 -2.06 13.34 -4.54
N ALA A 382 -1.73 14.63 -4.43
CA ALA A 382 -0.98 15.35 -5.46
C ALA A 382 0.39 14.73 -5.73
N TYR A 383 1.14 14.39 -4.68
CA TYR A 383 2.46 13.77 -4.77
C TYR A 383 2.42 12.41 -5.48
N VAL A 384 1.47 11.53 -5.10
CA VAL A 384 1.29 10.21 -5.73
C VAL A 384 0.86 10.36 -7.18
N LEU A 385 -0.09 11.25 -7.49
CA LEU A 385 -0.51 11.51 -8.88
C LEU A 385 0.65 11.95 -9.76
N ILE A 386 1.49 12.85 -9.28
CA ILE A 386 2.67 13.34 -10.03
C ILE A 386 3.66 12.19 -10.26
N THR A 387 4.05 11.47 -9.21
CA THR A 387 5.09 10.43 -9.30
C THR A 387 4.62 9.20 -10.06
N ALA A 388 3.38 8.74 -9.83
CA ALA A 388 2.79 7.61 -10.54
C ALA A 388 2.60 7.90 -12.04
N THR A 389 2.29 9.15 -12.40
CA THR A 389 2.19 9.58 -13.80
C THR A 389 3.57 9.75 -14.42
N ALA A 390 4.52 10.34 -13.69
CA ALA A 390 5.87 10.58 -14.22
C ALA A 390 6.67 9.30 -14.50
N ALA A 391 6.54 8.27 -13.67
CA ALA A 391 7.38 7.07 -13.73
C ALA A 391 7.35 6.33 -15.08
N PRO A 392 6.21 6.07 -15.74
CA PRO A 392 6.19 5.44 -17.07
C PRO A 392 6.91 6.29 -18.14
N PHE A 393 6.79 7.61 -18.06
CA PHE A 393 7.50 8.51 -18.97
C PHE A 393 9.01 8.50 -18.70
N LEU A 394 9.42 8.59 -17.42
CA LEU A 394 10.84 8.50 -17.04
C LEU A 394 11.45 7.18 -17.51
N ALA A 395 10.72 6.07 -17.39
CA ALA A 395 11.17 4.77 -17.86
C ALA A 395 11.40 4.74 -19.40
N ARG A 396 10.46 5.30 -20.16
CA ARG A 396 10.61 5.39 -21.64
C ARG A 396 11.81 6.24 -22.07
N TRP A 397 12.14 7.27 -21.30
CA TRP A 397 13.26 8.16 -21.58
C TRP A 397 14.59 7.71 -20.94
N ALA A 398 14.58 6.68 -20.09
CA ALA A 398 15.76 6.21 -19.38
C ALA A 398 16.86 5.71 -20.33
N GLU A 399 16.51 4.98 -21.40
CA GLU A 399 17.49 4.51 -22.41
C GLU A 399 18.11 5.65 -23.22
N PRO A 400 17.32 6.51 -23.90
CA PRO A 400 17.87 7.65 -24.62
C PRO A 400 18.77 8.52 -23.76
N PHE A 401 18.40 8.74 -22.50
CA PHE A 401 19.19 9.53 -21.56
C PHE A 401 20.46 8.82 -21.13
N GLY A 402 20.43 7.50 -20.91
CA GLY A 402 21.60 6.67 -20.61
C GLY A 402 22.62 6.69 -21.76
N TRP A 403 22.17 6.51 -23.02
CA TRP A 403 23.00 6.63 -24.22
C TRP A 403 23.65 8.01 -24.34
N TRP A 404 22.88 9.09 -24.16
CA TRP A 404 23.40 10.45 -24.20
C TRP A 404 24.45 10.70 -23.11
N TRP A 405 24.25 10.13 -21.91
CA TRP A 405 25.19 10.24 -20.80
C TRP A 405 26.52 9.53 -21.08
N GLU A 406 26.50 8.36 -21.69
CA GLU A 406 27.70 7.58 -22.08
C GLU A 406 28.51 8.24 -23.21
N GLN A 407 27.86 8.98 -24.10
CA GLN A 407 28.51 9.64 -25.21
C GLN A 407 29.19 10.97 -24.84
N ARG A 408 29.10 11.44 -23.61
CA ARG A 408 29.76 12.68 -23.20
C ARG A 408 31.27 12.54 -23.21
N PRO A 409 32.03 13.42 -23.92
CA PRO A 409 33.49 13.38 -23.97
C PRO A 409 34.04 13.66 -22.56
N GLY A 410 34.90 12.78 -22.08
CA GLY A 410 35.60 12.93 -20.78
C GLY A 410 35.40 11.81 -19.74
N ARG A 411 34.59 10.78 -20.03
CA ARG A 411 34.48 9.59 -19.17
C ARG A 411 35.18 8.40 -19.82
N VAL A 412 36.38 8.11 -19.35
CA VAL A 412 37.10 6.89 -19.65
C VAL A 412 36.28 5.69 -19.17
N ARG A 413 36.12 4.69 -20.07
CA ARG A 413 35.58 3.38 -19.70
C ARG A 413 36.47 2.78 -18.60
N SER A 414 35.99 2.74 -17.37
CA SER A 414 36.55 1.94 -16.27
C SER A 414 35.69 0.71 -16.07
#